data_d8f3e618a76a56e7964e967f2e300ad8
#
_entry.id   d8f3e618a76a56e7964e967f2e300ad8
#
_cell.length_a   1.000
_cell.length_b   1.000
_cell.length_c   1.000
_cell.angle_alpha   90.00
_cell.angle_beta   90.00
_cell.angle_gamma   90.00
#
_symmetry.space_group_name_H-M   'P 1'
#
loop_
_entity.id
_entity.type
_entity.pdbx_description
1 polymer ?
#
loop_
_entity_poly.entity_id
_entity_poly.type
_entity_poly.pdbx_seq_one_letter_code
_entity_poly.pdbx_strand_id
1 'polypeptide(L)'
;MNDVKARPEMEWVKSGEVRISDLAAELGLTKGTVSRALNGYEDISKKTRKRVMEAATKRGYVPTTQARRLAMGLTETIGLVLPPMPSQPVNTFVSEFINSVSAALHLHGYDLLVHSANSEESEVEPYRRLVQSRKVDGFIIFRTNEKDPRVNYLLQ
;
A
#
# COMPACT_ATOMS: atom_id res chain seq x y z
N MET A 1 9.30 6.14 34.05
CA MET A 1 9.43 7.47 33.42
C MET A 1 10.32 7.29 32.19
N ASN A 2 9.72 6.85 31.09
CA ASN A 2 10.45 6.56 29.85
C ASN A 2 10.27 7.75 28.91
N ASP A 3 11.34 8.54 28.78
CA ASP A 3 11.48 9.55 27.75
C ASP A 3 11.50 8.85 26.37
N VAL A 4 10.39 8.89 25.69
CA VAL A 4 10.35 8.58 24.25
C VAL A 4 11.02 9.77 23.55
N LYS A 5 12.32 9.66 23.31
CA LYS A 5 13.06 10.60 22.47
C LYS A 5 12.33 10.72 21.14
N ALA A 6 11.91 11.95 20.81
CA ALA A 6 11.40 12.31 19.50
C ALA A 6 12.35 11.78 18.42
N ARG A 7 11.80 11.07 17.44
CA ARG A 7 12.55 10.63 16.27
C ARG A 7 13.11 11.87 15.58
N PRO A 8 14.39 11.90 15.20
CA PRO A 8 14.92 12.99 14.38
C PRO A 8 14.09 13.02 13.09
N GLU A 9 13.59 14.20 12.73
CA GLU A 9 12.97 14.42 11.42
C GLU A 9 14.04 14.12 10.38
N MET A 10 13.92 12.97 9.72
CA MET A 10 14.72 12.66 8.56
C MET A 10 14.29 13.64 7.45
N GLU A 11 15.12 14.60 7.19
CA GLU A 11 15.03 15.47 6.01
C GLU A 11 15.23 14.61 4.76
N TRP A 12 14.17 13.94 4.32
CA TRP A 12 14.13 13.35 3.00
C TRP A 12 14.21 14.50 2.00
N VAL A 13 15.29 14.49 1.25
CA VAL A 13 15.66 15.43 0.21
C VAL A 13 14.43 16.09 -0.41
N LYS A 14 14.24 17.37 -0.14
CA LYS A 14 13.38 18.25 -0.91
C LYS A 14 14.04 18.49 -2.27
N SER A 15 14.13 17.48 -3.11
CA SER A 15 14.32 17.68 -4.53
C SER A 15 13.04 18.33 -5.04
N GLY A 16 13.14 19.31 -5.93
CA GLY A 16 12.02 20.08 -6.46
C GLY A 16 11.03 19.24 -7.26
N GLU A 17 10.34 18.37 -6.54
CA GLU A 17 9.33 17.46 -7.10
C GLU A 17 8.13 18.27 -7.54
N VAL A 18 7.87 18.30 -8.84
CA VAL A 18 6.68 18.91 -9.42
C VAL A 18 5.45 18.28 -8.78
N ARG A 19 4.59 19.12 -8.23
CA ARG A 19 3.36 18.66 -7.56
C ARG A 19 2.18 18.70 -8.52
N ILE A 20 1.17 17.90 -8.26
CA ILE A 20 -0.09 17.93 -9.01
C ILE A 20 -0.76 19.32 -8.99
N SER A 21 -0.53 20.10 -7.92
CA SER A 21 -0.96 21.49 -7.82
C SER A 21 -0.34 22.39 -8.89
N ASP A 22 0.90 22.14 -9.27
CA ASP A 22 1.65 22.96 -10.20
C ASP A 22 1.16 22.70 -11.63
N LEU A 23 0.88 21.42 -11.94
CA LEU A 23 0.22 21.04 -13.20
C LEU A 23 -1.20 21.60 -13.31
N ALA A 24 -1.95 21.58 -12.21
CA ALA A 24 -3.31 22.11 -12.17
C ALA A 24 -3.31 23.63 -12.43
N ALA A 25 -2.41 24.37 -11.78
CA ALA A 25 -2.24 25.81 -12.00
C ALA A 25 -1.83 26.15 -13.43
N GLU A 26 -0.83 25.43 -13.97
CA GLU A 26 -0.34 25.64 -15.35
C GLU A 26 -1.43 25.40 -16.41
N LEU A 27 -2.25 24.39 -16.19
CA LEU A 27 -3.30 23.99 -17.15
C LEU A 27 -4.63 24.72 -16.98
N GLY A 28 -4.79 25.52 -15.90
CA GLY A 28 -6.06 26.14 -15.52
C GLY A 28 -7.14 25.12 -15.14
N LEU A 29 -6.72 23.99 -14.53
CA LEU A 29 -7.60 22.89 -14.12
C LEU A 29 -7.62 22.72 -12.60
N THR A 30 -8.62 22.01 -12.10
CA THR A 30 -8.60 21.58 -10.68
C THR A 30 -7.63 20.41 -10.47
N LYS A 31 -7.10 20.25 -9.25
CA LYS A 31 -6.29 19.08 -8.87
C LYS A 31 -7.03 17.76 -9.14
N GLY A 32 -8.34 17.72 -8.87
CA GLY A 32 -9.20 16.57 -9.14
C GLY A 32 -9.26 16.22 -10.63
N THR A 33 -9.42 17.22 -11.50
CA THR A 33 -9.44 17.02 -12.95
C THR A 33 -8.09 16.47 -13.46
N VAL A 34 -6.97 17.03 -12.98
CA VAL A 34 -5.62 16.55 -13.33
C VAL A 34 -5.41 15.12 -12.85
N SER A 35 -5.77 14.81 -11.60
CA SER A 35 -5.68 13.46 -11.04
C SER A 35 -6.50 12.45 -11.85
N ARG A 36 -7.75 12.76 -12.17
CA ARG A 36 -8.62 11.88 -12.96
C ARG A 36 -8.10 11.67 -14.38
N ALA A 37 -7.55 12.72 -14.99
CA ALA A 37 -6.93 12.62 -16.31
C ALA A 37 -5.71 11.70 -16.33
N LEU A 38 -4.84 11.81 -15.32
CA LEU A 38 -3.65 10.96 -15.16
C LEU A 38 -4.00 9.49 -14.89
N ASN A 39 -5.08 9.26 -14.14
CA ASN A 39 -5.56 7.92 -13.80
C ASN A 39 -6.50 7.31 -14.84
N GLY A 40 -6.72 7.97 -15.99
CA GLY A 40 -7.45 7.37 -17.10
C GLY A 40 -8.97 7.34 -16.96
N TYR A 41 -9.58 8.10 -16.05
CA TYR A 41 -11.03 8.12 -15.84
C TYR A 41 -11.77 8.53 -17.13
N GLU A 42 -12.85 7.81 -17.46
CA GLU A 42 -13.57 7.97 -18.71
C GLU A 42 -14.35 9.29 -18.83
N ASP A 43 -14.72 9.89 -17.72
CA ASP A 43 -15.40 11.18 -17.67
C ASP A 43 -14.51 12.38 -18.06
N ILE A 44 -13.21 12.17 -18.22
CA ILE A 44 -12.28 13.18 -18.71
C ILE A 44 -12.12 13.07 -20.23
N SER A 45 -12.38 14.16 -20.94
CA SER A 45 -12.28 14.19 -22.40
C SER A 45 -10.87 13.79 -22.89
N LYS A 46 -10.80 13.10 -24.01
CA LYS A 46 -9.52 12.72 -24.65
C LYS A 46 -8.58 13.91 -24.84
N LYS A 47 -9.13 15.08 -25.19
CA LYS A 47 -8.37 16.34 -25.36
C LYS A 47 -7.75 16.80 -24.05
N THR A 48 -8.51 16.82 -22.97
CA THR A 48 -8.02 17.20 -21.63
C THR A 48 -6.96 16.22 -21.14
N ARG A 49 -7.21 14.93 -21.29
CA ARG A 49 -6.26 13.87 -20.92
C ARG A 49 -4.92 14.05 -21.66
N LYS A 50 -4.95 14.28 -22.97
CA LYS A 50 -3.74 14.51 -23.77
C LYS A 50 -2.95 15.72 -23.25
N ARG A 51 -3.63 16.87 -23.02
CA ARG A 51 -2.99 18.08 -22.48
C ARG A 51 -2.31 17.83 -21.12
N VAL A 52 -2.98 17.09 -20.23
CA VAL A 52 -2.45 16.78 -18.90
C VAL A 52 -1.23 15.85 -19.01
N MET A 53 -1.30 14.81 -19.85
CA MET A 53 -0.19 13.87 -20.04
C MET A 53 1.06 14.59 -20.64
N GLU A 54 0.87 15.45 -21.63
CA GLU A 54 1.95 16.23 -22.24
C GLU A 54 2.62 17.16 -21.22
N ALA A 55 1.81 17.86 -20.39
CA ALA A 55 2.35 18.74 -19.35
C ALA A 55 3.09 17.93 -18.27
N ALA A 56 2.56 16.79 -17.84
CA ALA A 56 3.20 15.90 -16.88
C ALA A 56 4.57 15.43 -17.40
N THR A 57 4.63 14.94 -18.65
CA THR A 57 5.89 14.51 -19.27
C THR A 57 6.89 15.65 -19.39
N LYS A 58 6.45 16.83 -19.85
CA LYS A 58 7.31 18.02 -20.00
C LYS A 58 7.93 18.47 -18.68
N ARG A 59 7.16 18.37 -17.59
CA ARG A 59 7.60 18.76 -16.24
C ARG A 59 8.33 17.65 -15.49
N GLY A 60 8.42 16.46 -16.03
CA GLY A 60 8.96 15.29 -15.31
C GLY A 60 8.09 14.88 -14.11
N TYR A 61 6.79 15.21 -14.15
CA TYR A 61 5.85 14.79 -13.09
C TYR A 61 5.60 13.28 -13.18
N VAL A 62 5.96 12.58 -12.15
CA VAL A 62 5.61 11.17 -11.97
C VAL A 62 4.51 11.09 -10.89
N PRO A 63 3.31 10.56 -11.22
CA PRO A 63 2.29 10.33 -10.21
C PRO A 63 2.88 9.48 -9.09
N THR A 64 2.84 9.97 -7.85
CA THR A 64 3.27 9.14 -6.73
C THR A 64 2.30 7.97 -6.59
N THR A 65 2.82 6.77 -6.43
CA THR A 65 2.04 5.55 -6.23
C THR A 65 1.03 5.73 -5.08
N GLN A 66 1.42 6.44 -4.03
CA GLN A 66 0.55 6.79 -2.91
C GLN A 66 -0.67 7.63 -3.30
N ALA A 67 -0.50 8.66 -4.14
CA ALA A 67 -1.62 9.49 -4.58
C ALA A 67 -2.61 8.70 -5.46
N ARG A 68 -2.09 7.80 -6.30
CA ARG A 68 -2.91 6.89 -7.11
C ARG A 68 -3.67 5.90 -6.23
N ARG A 69 -2.99 5.22 -5.31
CA ARG A 69 -3.57 4.29 -4.33
C ARG A 69 -4.68 4.95 -3.54
N LEU A 70 -4.45 6.14 -3.00
CA LEU A 70 -5.45 6.90 -2.26
C LEU A 70 -6.69 7.24 -3.11
N ALA A 71 -6.50 7.65 -4.36
CA ALA A 71 -7.59 7.98 -5.27
C ALA A 71 -8.44 6.76 -5.65
N MET A 72 -7.84 5.57 -5.73
CA MET A 72 -8.51 4.31 -6.05
C MET A 72 -9.05 3.58 -4.81
N GLY A 73 -8.72 4.04 -3.60
CA GLY A 73 -9.09 3.39 -2.35
C GLY A 73 -8.39 2.04 -2.13
N LEU A 74 -7.32 1.78 -2.89
CA LEU A 74 -6.51 0.56 -2.80
C LEU A 74 -5.17 0.87 -2.16
N THR A 75 -4.58 -0.13 -1.50
CA THR A 75 -3.23 -0.04 -0.93
C THR A 75 -2.20 -0.74 -1.81
N GLU A 76 -2.66 -1.58 -2.74
CA GLU A 76 -1.85 -2.51 -3.54
C GLU A 76 -0.92 -3.33 -2.65
N THR A 77 -1.44 -3.75 -1.49
CA THR A 77 -0.69 -4.47 -0.46
C THR A 77 -1.49 -5.68 0.03
N ILE A 78 -0.84 -6.82 0.08
CA ILE A 78 -1.40 -8.06 0.66
C ILE A 78 -0.72 -8.33 1.99
N GLY A 79 -1.52 -8.62 3.02
CA GLY A 79 -1.07 -8.95 4.37
C GLY A 79 -0.79 -10.44 4.53
N LEU A 80 0.32 -10.77 5.17
CA LEU A 80 0.63 -12.11 5.66
C LEU A 80 0.92 -12.01 7.15
N VAL A 81 0.07 -12.62 7.98
CA VAL A 81 0.27 -12.67 9.42
C VAL A 81 0.85 -14.03 9.78
N LEU A 82 2.07 -14.02 10.29
CA LEU A 82 2.75 -15.22 10.78
C LEU A 82 2.36 -15.45 12.26
N PRO A 83 2.05 -16.69 12.66
CA PRO A 83 1.83 -17.01 14.05
C PRO A 83 3.11 -16.79 14.87
N PRO A 84 3.00 -16.67 16.20
CA PRO A 84 4.17 -16.64 17.07
C PRO A 84 5.04 -17.87 16.80
N MET A 85 6.29 -17.63 16.44
CA MET A 85 7.23 -18.73 16.20
C MET A 85 8.12 -18.87 17.44
N PRO A 86 8.17 -20.04 18.07
CA PRO A 86 9.17 -20.30 19.11
C PRO A 86 10.56 -20.12 18.49
N SER A 87 11.55 -19.74 19.32
CA SER A 87 12.94 -19.45 18.94
C SER A 87 13.67 -20.70 18.36
N GLN A 88 13.16 -21.24 17.29
CA GLN A 88 13.75 -22.36 16.57
C GLN A 88 14.55 -21.85 15.36
N PRO A 89 15.54 -22.61 14.88
CA PRO A 89 16.31 -22.22 13.71
C PRO A 89 15.40 -21.89 12.54
N VAL A 90 15.77 -20.86 11.78
CA VAL A 90 15.01 -20.29 10.65
C VAL A 90 14.34 -21.41 9.86
N ASN A 91 13.01 -21.45 9.88
CA ASN A 91 12.26 -22.43 9.11
C ASN A 91 12.39 -22.06 7.63
N THR A 92 13.28 -22.75 6.93
CA THR A 92 13.59 -22.54 5.51
C THR A 92 12.31 -22.47 4.65
N PHE A 93 11.30 -23.29 4.98
CA PHE A 93 10.02 -23.28 4.30
C PHE A 93 9.32 -21.90 4.37
N VAL A 94 9.30 -21.26 5.56
CA VAL A 94 8.64 -19.93 5.72
C VAL A 94 9.39 -18.88 4.91
N SER A 95 10.71 -18.91 4.90
CA SER A 95 11.53 -17.98 4.11
C SER A 95 11.30 -18.16 2.61
N GLU A 96 11.29 -19.37 2.13
CA GLU A 96 11.02 -19.70 0.71
C GLU A 96 9.59 -19.32 0.32
N PHE A 97 8.63 -19.58 1.20
CA PHE A 97 7.23 -19.19 0.99
C PHE A 97 7.08 -17.68 0.86
N ILE A 98 7.65 -16.89 1.80
CA ILE A 98 7.62 -15.43 1.76
C ILE A 98 8.25 -14.91 0.46
N ASN A 99 9.42 -15.42 0.08
CA ASN A 99 10.12 -15.02 -1.13
C ASN A 99 9.29 -15.31 -2.39
N SER A 100 8.70 -16.49 -2.47
CA SER A 100 7.89 -16.91 -3.62
C SER A 100 6.62 -16.09 -3.75
N VAL A 101 5.92 -15.86 -2.63
CA VAL A 101 4.71 -15.03 -2.59
C VAL A 101 5.05 -13.58 -2.95
N SER A 102 6.11 -13.01 -2.38
CA SER A 102 6.54 -11.64 -2.68
C SER A 102 6.87 -11.46 -4.16
N ALA A 103 7.61 -12.42 -4.75
CA ALA A 103 7.93 -12.38 -6.17
C ALA A 103 6.68 -12.45 -7.05
N ALA A 104 5.72 -13.32 -6.73
CA ALA A 104 4.46 -13.43 -7.46
C ALA A 104 3.61 -12.16 -7.36
N LEU A 105 3.49 -11.57 -6.18
CA LEU A 105 2.75 -10.33 -5.95
C LEU A 105 3.38 -9.15 -6.69
N HIS A 106 4.71 -9.07 -6.69
CA HIS A 106 5.45 -8.02 -7.40
C HIS A 106 5.14 -7.98 -8.91
N LEU A 107 4.99 -9.14 -9.55
CA LEU A 107 4.61 -9.23 -10.97
C LEU A 107 3.25 -8.59 -11.26
N HIS A 108 2.38 -8.49 -10.26
CA HIS A 108 1.05 -7.89 -10.35
C HIS A 108 0.97 -6.49 -9.72
N GLY A 109 2.10 -5.91 -9.33
CA GLY A 109 2.16 -4.56 -8.75
C GLY A 109 1.71 -4.48 -7.30
N TYR A 110 1.68 -5.62 -6.58
CA TYR A 110 1.35 -5.68 -5.15
C TYR A 110 2.61 -5.81 -4.29
N ASP A 111 2.56 -5.16 -3.13
CA ASP A 111 3.54 -5.34 -2.05
C ASP A 111 3.08 -6.43 -1.07
N LEU A 112 4.01 -7.11 -0.42
CA LEU A 112 3.73 -8.05 0.68
C LEU A 112 4.06 -7.40 2.02
N LEU A 113 3.05 -7.24 2.89
CA LEU A 113 3.22 -6.80 4.27
C LEU A 113 3.26 -8.04 5.17
N VAL A 114 4.41 -8.34 5.75
CA VAL A 114 4.57 -9.44 6.70
C VAL A 114 4.46 -8.89 8.12
N HIS A 115 3.55 -9.45 8.91
CA HIS A 115 3.35 -9.12 10.32
C HIS A 115 3.53 -10.37 11.17
N SER A 116 4.31 -10.28 12.24
CA SER A 116 4.43 -11.36 13.24
C SER A 116 3.45 -11.11 14.36
N ALA A 117 2.54 -12.05 14.60
CA ALA A 117 1.62 -11.97 15.72
C ALA A 117 2.37 -12.14 17.06
N ASN A 118 1.90 -11.46 18.09
CA ASN A 118 2.38 -11.66 19.44
C ASN A 118 1.67 -12.87 20.07
N SER A 119 2.36 -13.65 20.92
CA SER A 119 1.80 -14.81 21.62
C SER A 119 0.69 -14.44 22.62
N GLU A 120 0.63 -13.20 23.04
CA GLU A 120 -0.37 -12.69 24.00
C GLU A 120 -1.63 -12.12 23.30
N GLU A 121 -1.59 -11.91 21.99
CA GLU A 121 -2.72 -11.41 21.21
C GLU A 121 -3.65 -12.55 20.76
N SER A 122 -4.94 -12.26 20.62
CA SER A 122 -5.86 -13.19 19.95
C SER A 122 -5.47 -13.34 18.47
N GLU A 123 -5.74 -14.51 17.88
CA GLU A 123 -5.40 -14.79 16.48
C GLU A 123 -6.04 -13.80 15.49
N VAL A 124 -7.13 -13.15 15.84
CA VAL A 124 -7.89 -12.22 15.00
C VAL A 124 -7.35 -10.79 15.10
N GLU A 125 -6.76 -10.40 16.23
CA GLU A 125 -6.42 -9.01 16.52
C GLU A 125 -5.43 -8.38 15.50
N PRO A 126 -4.37 -9.06 15.05
CA PRO A 126 -3.50 -8.54 14.00
C PRO A 126 -4.26 -8.22 12.70
N TYR A 127 -5.21 -9.07 12.31
CA TYR A 127 -6.04 -8.87 11.12
C TYR A 127 -6.95 -7.66 11.29
N ARG A 128 -7.64 -7.56 12.44
CA ARG A 128 -8.51 -6.43 12.76
C ARG A 128 -7.76 -5.10 12.65
N ARG A 129 -6.57 -5.02 13.24
CA ARG A 129 -5.73 -3.81 13.20
C ARG A 129 -5.32 -3.43 11.79
N LEU A 130 -4.94 -4.39 10.95
CA LEU A 130 -4.55 -4.14 9.56
C LEU A 130 -5.73 -3.70 8.69
N VAL A 131 -6.92 -4.32 8.87
CA VAL A 131 -8.16 -3.92 8.20
C VAL A 131 -8.58 -2.51 8.59
N GLN A 132 -8.69 -2.24 9.91
CA GLN A 132 -9.12 -0.93 10.41
C GLN A 132 -8.17 0.20 10.01
N SER A 133 -6.88 -0.08 9.94
CA SER A 133 -5.88 0.90 9.50
C SER A 133 -5.77 1.03 7.99
N ARG A 134 -6.56 0.29 7.21
CA ARG A 134 -6.54 0.27 5.74
C ARG A 134 -5.13 0.12 5.18
N LYS A 135 -4.35 -0.81 5.73
CA LYS A 135 -2.96 -1.05 5.32
C LYS A 135 -2.82 -2.12 4.25
N VAL A 136 -3.86 -2.92 4.05
CA VAL A 136 -3.87 -4.04 3.11
C VAL A 136 -5.22 -4.14 2.41
N ASP A 137 -5.23 -4.67 1.20
CA ASP A 137 -6.44 -4.91 0.40
C ASP A 137 -6.94 -6.36 0.56
N GLY A 138 -6.09 -7.24 1.07
CA GLY A 138 -6.41 -8.63 1.30
C GLY A 138 -5.35 -9.33 2.15
N PHE A 139 -5.58 -10.61 2.41
CA PHE A 139 -4.68 -11.43 3.23
C PHE A 139 -4.39 -12.78 2.60
N ILE A 140 -3.17 -13.26 2.82
CA ILE A 140 -2.83 -14.66 2.71
C ILE A 140 -2.83 -15.22 4.14
N ILE A 141 -3.71 -16.21 4.38
CA ILE A 141 -3.79 -16.84 5.69
C ILE A 141 -2.94 -18.12 5.69
N PHE A 142 -2.00 -18.14 6.59
CA PHE A 142 -1.06 -19.24 6.73
C PHE A 142 -1.56 -20.25 7.79
N ARG A 143 -1.54 -21.55 7.47
CA ARG A 143 -1.99 -22.64 8.35
C ARG A 143 -3.42 -22.45 8.87
N THR A 144 -4.38 -22.59 8.00
CA THR A 144 -5.81 -22.55 8.34
C THR A 144 -6.28 -23.87 8.97
N ASN A 145 -7.38 -23.81 9.72
CA ASN A 145 -8.11 -24.96 10.22
C ASN A 145 -9.61 -24.85 9.86
N GLU A 146 -10.39 -25.91 10.11
CA GLU A 146 -11.80 -26.00 9.70
C GLU A 146 -12.70 -24.89 10.31
N LYS A 147 -12.39 -24.43 11.52
CA LYS A 147 -13.17 -23.40 12.23
C LYS A 147 -12.30 -22.18 12.56
N ASP A 148 -11.53 -21.75 11.60
CA ASP A 148 -10.55 -20.69 11.77
C ASP A 148 -11.23 -19.34 12.06
N PRO A 149 -11.01 -18.75 13.26
CA PRO A 149 -11.62 -17.48 13.63
C PRO A 149 -11.16 -16.31 12.73
N ARG A 150 -9.98 -16.40 12.15
CA ARG A 150 -9.42 -15.39 11.24
C ARG A 150 -10.21 -15.35 9.94
N VAL A 151 -10.52 -16.52 9.37
CA VAL A 151 -11.35 -16.66 8.17
C VAL A 151 -12.76 -16.13 8.46
N ASN A 152 -13.36 -16.52 9.58
CA ASN A 152 -14.70 -16.06 9.97
C ASN A 152 -14.75 -14.54 10.12
N TYR A 153 -13.71 -13.91 10.64
CA TYR A 153 -13.63 -12.46 10.77
C TYR A 153 -13.53 -11.76 9.41
N LEU A 154 -12.74 -12.29 8.49
CA LEU A 154 -12.49 -11.65 7.20
C LEU A 154 -13.64 -11.81 6.18
N LEU A 155 -14.56 -12.76 6.41
CA LEU A 155 -15.75 -12.98 5.58
C LEU A 155 -16.98 -12.16 6.00
N GLN A 156 -16.90 -11.37 7.07
CA GLN A 156 -17.97 -10.47 7.54
C GLN A 156 -17.91 -9.13 6.80
#